data_785091d01b1789396dc2c0439e016be4
#
_entry.id   785091d01b1789396dc2c0439e016be4
#
_cell.length_a   1.000
_cell.length_b   1.000
_cell.length_c   1.000
_cell.angle_alpha   90.00
_cell.angle_beta   90.00
_cell.angle_gamma   90.00
#
_symmetry.space_group_name_H-M   'P 1'
#
loop_
_entity.id
_entity.type
_entity.pdbx_description
1 polymer ?
#
loop_
_entity_poly.entity_id
_entity_poly.type
_entity_poly.pdbx_seq_one_letter_code
_entity_poly.pdbx_strand_id
1 'polypeptide(L)'
;RIAFGRDGMIYMSIGYGDPPVGNPNPAAAPPQDPMSLAGKVLRLRDDGTVPRDNPFVGRPGYRAEIFTLGHRNILGLALNPVTGDMWSVENGPNGGDELNALAAGKNYGWPLVSFGRFYLGPQVSVQPYREGFEPPLVFWVPAIATSGLAFYTGDRFPQWKNSVFVGGMRTGEVPRSGHLERLDFNDKWEELHREGLLRDLQQRVRDVRQGPDGLLYVLTAEDQGALLRLEPGE
;
A
#
# COMPACT_ATOMS: atom_id res chain seq x y z
N ARG A 1 0.15 -5.18 8.08
CA ARG A 1 1.60 -5.22 7.82
C ARG A 1 2.38 -4.51 8.92
N ILE A 2 3.67 -4.87 9.03
CA ILE A 2 4.62 -4.21 9.94
C ILE A 2 5.88 -3.93 9.13
N ALA A 3 6.45 -2.74 9.33
CA ALA A 3 7.73 -2.31 8.81
C ALA A 3 8.48 -1.46 9.85
N PHE A 4 9.80 -1.40 9.76
CA PHE A 4 10.62 -0.55 10.60
C PHE A 4 11.09 0.69 9.83
N GLY A 5 10.94 1.86 10.45
CA GLY A 5 11.43 3.13 9.93
C GLY A 5 12.91 3.35 10.19
N ARG A 6 13.52 4.32 9.51
CA ARG A 6 14.90 4.78 9.83
C ARG A 6 15.01 5.37 11.24
N ASP A 7 13.90 5.85 11.78
CA ASP A 7 13.76 6.39 13.12
C ASP A 7 13.72 5.31 14.23
N GLY A 8 13.84 4.03 13.84
CA GLY A 8 13.74 2.89 14.74
C GLY A 8 12.32 2.57 15.22
N MET A 9 11.32 3.26 14.69
CA MET A 9 9.92 3.02 15.06
C MET A 9 9.31 1.88 14.24
N ILE A 10 8.31 1.25 14.84
CA ILE A 10 7.45 0.26 14.19
C ILE A 10 6.29 1.00 13.52
N TYR A 11 6.10 0.77 12.23
CA TYR A 11 4.92 1.19 11.48
C TYR A 11 4.03 -0.03 11.24
N MET A 12 2.76 0.07 11.66
CA MET A 12 1.81 -1.03 11.59
C MET A 12 0.52 -0.59 10.92
N SER A 13 0.13 -1.24 9.83
CA SER A 13 -1.16 -0.99 9.19
C SER A 13 -2.27 -1.87 9.77
N ILE A 14 -3.44 -1.26 9.98
CA ILE A 14 -4.68 -1.94 10.36
C ILE A 14 -5.72 -1.62 9.29
N GLY A 15 -6.22 -2.66 8.60
CA GLY A 15 -7.19 -2.51 7.54
C GLY A 15 -8.61 -2.25 8.04
N TYR A 16 -9.43 -1.80 7.11
CA TYR A 16 -10.89 -1.73 7.22
C TYR A 16 -11.47 -2.05 5.85
N GLY A 17 -12.54 -2.82 5.81
CA GLY A 17 -13.22 -3.19 4.55
C GLY A 17 -14.11 -2.08 3.99
N ASP A 18 -15.08 -2.47 3.18
CA ASP A 18 -16.05 -1.55 2.62
C ASP A 18 -17.12 -1.18 3.65
N PRO A 19 -17.51 0.10 3.74
CA PRO A 19 -18.73 0.47 4.42
C PRO A 19 -19.95 -0.12 3.66
N PRO A 20 -21.10 -0.26 4.29
CA PRO A 20 -22.33 -0.63 3.59
C PRO A 20 -22.57 0.30 2.39
N VAL A 21 -22.99 -0.27 1.25
CA VAL A 21 -23.39 0.52 0.07
C VAL A 21 -24.53 1.44 0.46
N GLY A 22 -24.43 2.71 0.09
CA GLY A 22 -25.43 3.71 0.46
C GLY A 22 -25.32 4.20 1.91
N ASN A 23 -24.16 3.97 2.59
CA ASN A 23 -23.91 4.52 3.92
C ASN A 23 -24.20 6.05 3.91
N PRO A 24 -25.19 6.51 4.68
CA PRO A 24 -25.58 7.93 4.67
C PRO A 24 -24.52 8.85 5.32
N ASN A 25 -23.59 8.27 6.08
CA ASN A 25 -22.54 9.02 6.76
C ASN A 25 -21.16 8.35 6.61
N PRO A 26 -20.57 8.38 5.42
CA PRO A 26 -19.23 7.80 5.22
C PRO A 26 -18.12 8.51 6.02
N ALA A 27 -18.37 9.75 6.46
CA ALA A 27 -17.43 10.48 7.31
C ALA A 27 -17.33 9.91 8.74
N ALA A 28 -18.33 9.18 9.19
CA ALA A 28 -18.31 8.47 10.47
C ALA A 28 -17.74 7.03 10.36
N ALA A 29 -17.28 6.63 9.17
CA ALA A 29 -16.65 5.31 9.01
C ALA A 29 -15.33 5.23 9.79
N PRO A 30 -14.99 4.06 10.37
CA PRO A 30 -13.79 3.87 11.17
C PRO A 30 -12.48 4.42 10.59
N PRO A 31 -12.20 4.38 9.26
CA PRO A 31 -11.01 5.02 8.70
C PRO A 31 -10.95 6.53 8.91
N GLN A 32 -12.08 7.20 9.01
CA GLN A 32 -12.20 8.64 9.26
C GLN A 32 -12.35 8.99 10.75
N ASP A 33 -12.75 8.03 11.58
CA ASP A 33 -12.86 8.23 13.02
C ASP A 33 -11.47 8.23 13.68
N PRO A 34 -11.04 9.36 14.27
CA PRO A 34 -9.71 9.46 14.91
C PRO A 34 -9.60 8.65 16.21
N MET A 35 -10.70 8.16 16.77
CA MET A 35 -10.72 7.27 17.94
C MET A 35 -10.66 5.79 17.57
N SER A 36 -10.84 5.44 16.29
CA SER A 36 -10.70 4.08 15.78
C SER A 36 -9.29 3.82 15.28
N LEU A 37 -8.77 2.60 15.47
CA LEU A 37 -7.50 2.16 14.87
C LEU A 37 -7.70 1.50 13.50
N ALA A 38 -8.93 1.18 13.11
CA ALA A 38 -9.21 0.58 11.80
C ALA A 38 -9.02 1.61 10.66
N GLY A 39 -8.40 1.18 9.57
CA GLY A 39 -8.05 2.05 8.44
C GLY A 39 -6.97 3.08 8.78
N LYS A 40 -5.96 2.65 9.54
CA LYS A 40 -4.85 3.50 10.02
C LYS A 40 -3.50 2.88 9.76
N VAL A 41 -2.48 3.73 9.72
CA VAL A 41 -1.11 3.34 10.02
C VAL A 41 -0.76 3.90 11.40
N LEU A 42 -0.27 3.01 12.25
CA LEU A 42 0.21 3.35 13.58
C LEU A 42 1.73 3.47 13.58
N ARG A 43 2.29 4.35 14.44
CA ARG A 43 3.73 4.46 14.67
C ARG A 43 4.00 4.30 16.14
N LEU A 44 4.81 3.29 16.49
CA LEU A 44 5.07 2.85 17.84
C LEU A 44 6.57 2.66 18.06
N ARG A 45 7.02 2.72 19.30
CA ARG A 45 8.34 2.22 19.69
C ARG A 45 8.37 0.69 19.66
N ASP A 46 9.56 0.11 19.74
CA ASP A 46 9.79 -1.32 19.79
C ASP A 46 9.19 -2.00 21.04
N ASP A 47 9.03 -1.24 22.12
CA ASP A 47 8.34 -1.66 23.34
C ASP A 47 6.80 -1.51 23.30
N GLY A 48 6.26 -1.05 22.15
CA GLY A 48 4.84 -0.81 21.93
C GLY A 48 4.32 0.53 22.47
N THR A 49 5.15 1.35 23.09
CA THR A 49 4.74 2.67 23.57
C THR A 49 4.64 3.70 22.45
N VAL A 50 3.87 4.76 22.70
CA VAL A 50 3.66 5.83 21.73
C VAL A 50 4.83 6.81 21.76
N PRO A 51 5.49 7.10 20.61
CA PRO A 51 6.47 8.16 20.49
C PRO A 51 5.86 9.54 20.80
N ARG A 52 6.61 10.39 21.50
CA ARG A 52 6.12 11.73 21.88
C ARG A 52 5.94 12.68 20.69
N ASP A 53 6.59 12.39 19.59
CA ASP A 53 6.58 13.15 18.33
C ASP A 53 5.57 12.61 17.31
N ASN A 54 4.68 11.70 17.70
CA ASN A 54 3.56 11.30 16.85
C ASN A 54 2.62 12.48 16.58
N PRO A 55 2.02 12.55 15.36
CA PRO A 55 1.31 13.74 14.91
C PRO A 55 0.06 14.10 15.74
N PHE A 56 -0.50 13.15 16.47
CA PHE A 56 -1.74 13.36 17.23
C PHE A 56 -1.55 13.29 18.74
N VAL A 57 -0.30 13.22 19.24
CA VAL A 57 -0.01 13.28 20.67
C VAL A 57 -0.53 14.59 21.28
N GLY A 58 -1.30 14.48 22.37
CA GLY A 58 -1.89 15.63 23.04
C GLY A 58 -3.08 16.27 22.32
N ARG A 59 -3.51 15.76 21.18
CA ARG A 59 -4.68 16.25 20.47
C ARG A 59 -5.96 15.61 21.01
N PRO A 60 -6.88 16.37 21.64
CA PRO A 60 -8.14 15.82 22.14
C PRO A 60 -8.95 15.15 21.02
N GLY A 61 -9.55 13.99 21.31
CA GLY A 61 -10.38 13.24 20.37
C GLY A 61 -9.59 12.44 19.32
N TYR A 62 -8.26 12.32 19.47
CA TYR A 62 -7.40 11.49 18.61
C TYR A 62 -6.64 10.46 19.44
N ARG A 63 -6.49 9.28 18.87
CA ARG A 63 -5.57 8.27 19.39
C ARG A 63 -4.14 8.64 19.03
N ALA A 64 -3.28 8.66 20.04
CA ALA A 64 -1.90 9.12 19.91
C ALA A 64 -1.00 8.16 19.09
N GLU A 65 -1.40 6.89 18.95
CA GLU A 65 -0.70 5.87 18.17
C GLU A 65 -0.77 6.12 16.66
N ILE A 66 -1.78 6.88 16.20
CA ILE A 66 -2.06 7.08 14.78
C ILE A 66 -0.94 7.91 14.14
N PHE A 67 -0.39 7.40 13.03
CA PHE A 67 0.52 8.12 12.14
C PHE A 67 -0.22 8.72 10.95
N THR A 68 -1.06 7.91 10.27
CA THR A 68 -1.94 8.33 9.16
C THR A 68 -3.31 7.69 9.28
N LEU A 69 -4.32 8.27 8.64
CA LEU A 69 -5.70 7.79 8.65
C LEU A 69 -6.32 7.79 7.25
N GLY A 70 -7.52 7.22 7.14
CA GLY A 70 -8.26 7.20 5.88
C GLY A 70 -7.80 6.13 4.90
N HIS A 71 -7.31 4.99 5.41
CA HIS A 71 -6.92 3.84 4.60
C HIS A 71 -8.02 2.78 4.54
N ARG A 72 -8.07 2.05 3.41
CA ARG A 72 -8.97 0.91 3.29
C ARG A 72 -8.30 -0.39 3.76
N ASN A 73 -7.34 -0.89 3.01
CA ASN A 73 -6.70 -2.17 3.34
C ASN A 73 -5.25 -2.23 2.83
N ILE A 74 -4.34 -1.72 3.63
CA ILE A 74 -2.90 -1.73 3.34
C ILE A 74 -2.38 -3.16 3.50
N LEU A 75 -1.84 -3.73 2.42
CA LEU A 75 -1.22 -5.07 2.40
C LEU A 75 0.29 -5.04 2.17
N GLY A 76 0.87 -3.92 1.76
CA GLY A 76 2.31 -3.70 1.67
C GLY A 76 2.74 -2.45 2.42
N LEU A 77 3.82 -2.54 3.18
CA LEU A 77 4.56 -1.43 3.78
C LEU A 77 6.04 -1.61 3.50
N ALA A 78 6.70 -0.57 3.03
CA ALA A 78 8.14 -0.56 2.80
C ALA A 78 8.73 0.81 3.04
N LEU A 79 9.95 0.84 3.55
CA LEU A 79 10.74 2.05 3.70
C LEU A 79 11.33 2.43 2.34
N ASN A 80 11.10 3.64 1.88
CA ASN A 80 11.79 4.19 0.72
C ASN A 80 13.28 4.38 1.06
N PRO A 81 14.21 3.70 0.37
CA PRO A 81 15.63 3.73 0.72
C PRO A 81 16.29 5.08 0.43
N VAL A 82 15.71 5.89 -0.45
CA VAL A 82 16.24 7.20 -0.85
C VAL A 82 15.80 8.27 0.15
N THR A 83 14.48 8.43 0.36
CA THR A 83 13.93 9.50 1.20
C THR A 83 13.87 9.14 2.67
N GLY A 84 13.72 7.86 3.01
CA GLY A 84 13.48 7.39 4.38
C GLY A 84 12.02 7.44 4.81
N ASP A 85 11.11 7.79 3.91
CA ASP A 85 9.68 7.79 4.18
C ASP A 85 9.11 6.38 4.09
N MET A 86 8.04 6.14 4.82
CA MET A 86 7.28 4.89 4.72
C MET A 86 6.31 4.98 3.55
N TRP A 87 6.29 3.96 2.70
CA TRP A 87 5.34 3.82 1.61
C TRP A 87 4.40 2.65 1.84
N SER A 88 3.19 2.73 1.31
CA SER A 88 2.19 1.67 1.39
C SER A 88 1.55 1.37 0.05
N VAL A 89 1.13 0.11 -0.13
CA VAL A 89 0.13 -0.26 -1.14
C VAL A 89 -1.11 -0.78 -0.47
N GLU A 90 -2.26 -0.35 -0.96
CA GLU A 90 -3.56 -0.73 -0.42
C GLU A 90 -4.55 -1.10 -1.50
N ASN A 91 -5.48 -1.99 -1.14
CA ASN A 91 -6.53 -2.43 -2.04
C ASN A 91 -7.72 -1.48 -1.98
N GLY A 92 -8.10 -0.98 -3.14
CA GLY A 92 -9.43 -0.44 -3.39
C GLY A 92 -10.49 -1.55 -3.41
N PRO A 93 -11.77 -1.20 -3.58
CA PRO A 93 -12.81 -2.23 -3.76
C PRO A 93 -12.73 -2.83 -5.18
N ASN A 94 -13.50 -2.34 -6.14
CA ASN A 94 -13.39 -2.74 -7.54
C ASN A 94 -12.72 -1.61 -8.33
N GLY A 95 -11.41 -1.69 -8.52
CA GLY A 95 -10.54 -0.59 -8.93
C GLY A 95 -10.12 0.30 -7.77
N GLY A 96 -9.16 1.20 -8.03
CA GLY A 96 -8.67 2.16 -7.04
C GLY A 96 -7.76 1.55 -5.98
N ASP A 97 -6.98 0.51 -6.33
CA ASP A 97 -5.78 0.18 -5.57
C ASP A 97 -4.81 1.33 -5.64
N GLU A 98 -4.01 1.54 -4.61
CA GLU A 98 -3.17 2.75 -4.47
C GLU A 98 -1.76 2.42 -3.98
N LEU A 99 -0.80 3.21 -4.47
CA LEU A 99 0.54 3.34 -3.88
C LEU A 99 0.65 4.73 -3.27
N ASN A 100 0.93 4.79 -1.98
CA ASN A 100 0.95 6.00 -1.19
C ASN A 100 2.31 6.23 -0.52
N ALA A 101 2.85 7.45 -0.57
CA ALA A 101 3.90 7.90 0.33
C ALA A 101 3.25 8.41 1.62
N LEU A 102 3.64 7.87 2.77
CA LEU A 102 2.98 8.17 4.05
C LEU A 102 3.62 9.36 4.74
N ALA A 103 2.82 10.42 4.96
CA ALA A 103 3.23 11.62 5.67
C ALA A 103 2.46 11.76 7.00
N ALA A 104 3.18 12.15 8.05
CA ALA A 104 2.65 12.27 9.41
C ALA A 104 1.38 13.13 9.47
N GLY A 105 0.32 12.64 10.11
CA GLY A 105 -0.93 13.34 10.34
C GLY A 105 -1.87 13.46 9.13
N LYS A 106 -1.50 12.87 8.00
CA LYS A 106 -2.27 12.98 6.75
C LYS A 106 -3.41 11.97 6.67
N ASN A 107 -4.45 12.36 5.90
CA ASN A 107 -5.65 11.57 5.64
C ASN A 107 -5.68 11.15 4.18
N TYR A 108 -5.74 9.84 3.91
CA TYR A 108 -5.74 9.24 2.58
C TYR A 108 -7.15 8.99 2.02
N GLY A 109 -8.16 9.42 2.75
CA GLY A 109 -9.49 9.72 2.23
C GLY A 109 -10.51 8.60 2.24
N TRP A 110 -10.15 7.32 2.38
CA TRP A 110 -11.13 6.25 2.39
C TRP A 110 -12.16 6.39 3.54
N PRO A 111 -13.48 6.26 3.30
CA PRO A 111 -14.18 6.02 2.03
C PRO A 111 -14.73 7.29 1.38
N LEU A 112 -14.23 8.47 1.69
CA LEU A 112 -14.74 9.76 1.21
C LEU A 112 -14.23 10.13 -0.18
N VAL A 113 -13.02 9.67 -0.53
CA VAL A 113 -12.42 9.75 -1.85
C VAL A 113 -11.88 8.37 -2.24
N SER A 114 -12.03 8.00 -3.51
CA SER A 114 -11.51 6.75 -4.07
C SER A 114 -11.63 6.77 -5.59
N PHE A 115 -10.72 6.11 -6.28
CA PHE A 115 -10.78 5.86 -7.73
C PHE A 115 -11.63 4.63 -8.09
N GLY A 116 -12.08 3.88 -7.09
CA GLY A 116 -12.81 2.63 -7.26
C GLY A 116 -14.32 2.79 -7.18
N ARG A 117 -14.98 1.65 -7.33
CA ARG A 117 -16.43 1.50 -7.16
C ARG A 117 -16.74 0.32 -6.23
N PHE A 118 -17.85 0.34 -5.56
CA PHE A 118 -18.33 -0.83 -4.80
C PHE A 118 -18.52 -2.03 -5.72
N TYR A 119 -18.32 -3.24 -5.21
CA TYR A 119 -18.41 -4.48 -6.00
C TYR A 119 -19.78 -4.65 -6.69
N LEU A 120 -20.85 -4.20 -6.08
CA LEU A 120 -22.21 -4.32 -6.60
C LEU A 120 -22.81 -2.97 -7.00
N GLY A 121 -22.00 -1.95 -7.25
CA GLY A 121 -22.67 -0.69 -7.41
C GLY A 121 -21.88 0.50 -7.93
N PRO A 122 -22.25 1.69 -7.47
CA PRO A 122 -21.76 2.94 -7.96
C PRO A 122 -20.28 3.16 -7.60
N GLN A 123 -19.70 4.23 -8.15
CA GLN A 123 -18.43 4.74 -7.67
C GLN A 123 -18.51 5.03 -6.16
N VAL A 124 -17.40 4.78 -5.47
CA VAL A 124 -17.30 5.11 -4.03
C VAL A 124 -17.40 6.61 -3.83
N SER A 125 -16.76 7.36 -4.71
CA SER A 125 -16.70 8.83 -4.69
C SER A 125 -16.88 9.39 -6.10
N VAL A 126 -17.63 10.49 -6.22
CA VAL A 126 -17.79 11.22 -7.48
C VAL A 126 -16.50 12.00 -7.81
N GLN A 127 -15.77 12.43 -6.79
CA GLN A 127 -14.53 13.18 -6.90
C GLN A 127 -13.41 12.41 -6.22
N PRO A 128 -12.52 11.74 -6.98
CA PRO A 128 -11.41 10.98 -6.40
C PRO A 128 -10.30 11.87 -5.83
N TYR A 129 -10.29 13.15 -6.21
CA TYR A 129 -9.39 14.17 -5.65
C TYR A 129 -10.21 15.21 -4.91
N ARG A 130 -9.82 15.52 -3.68
CA ARG A 130 -10.46 16.55 -2.86
C ARG A 130 -9.46 17.17 -1.90
N GLU A 131 -9.51 18.49 -1.71
CA GLU A 131 -8.69 19.21 -0.75
C GLU A 131 -8.84 18.62 0.67
N GLY A 132 -7.72 18.53 1.39
CA GLY A 132 -7.65 17.94 2.72
C GLY A 132 -7.35 16.44 2.74
N PHE A 133 -7.26 15.79 1.57
CA PHE A 133 -6.85 14.39 1.44
C PHE A 133 -5.57 14.28 0.61
N GLU A 134 -4.69 13.36 1.00
CA GLU A 134 -3.46 13.09 0.24
C GLU A 134 -3.81 12.21 -0.97
N PRO A 135 -3.43 12.62 -2.19
CA PRO A 135 -3.60 11.78 -3.36
C PRO A 135 -2.56 10.66 -3.39
N PRO A 136 -2.88 9.50 -3.99
CA PRO A 136 -1.89 8.47 -4.22
C PRO A 136 -0.85 8.91 -5.26
N LEU A 137 0.37 8.35 -5.16
CA LEU A 137 1.40 8.48 -6.19
C LEU A 137 1.02 7.71 -7.46
N VAL A 138 0.44 6.53 -7.28
CA VAL A 138 -0.04 5.65 -8.34
C VAL A 138 -1.37 5.05 -7.91
N PHE A 139 -2.28 4.89 -8.87
CA PHE A 139 -3.51 4.12 -8.68
C PHE A 139 -3.74 3.15 -9.84
N TRP A 140 -4.52 2.09 -9.56
CA TRP A 140 -4.85 1.07 -10.56
C TRP A 140 -6.36 0.97 -10.78
N VAL A 141 -6.77 1.20 -12.04
CA VAL A 141 -8.11 0.93 -12.54
C VAL A 141 -7.98 0.26 -13.91
N PRO A 142 -8.28 -1.03 -14.02
CA PRO A 142 -8.80 -1.93 -12.97
C PRO A 142 -7.78 -2.20 -11.85
N ALA A 143 -8.27 -2.62 -10.68
CA ALA A 143 -7.43 -3.05 -9.55
C ALA A 143 -6.51 -4.21 -9.95
N ILE A 144 -5.32 -4.26 -9.36
CA ILE A 144 -4.43 -5.42 -9.47
C ILE A 144 -4.44 -6.30 -8.22
N ALA A 145 -5.27 -5.94 -7.23
CA ALA A 145 -5.33 -6.56 -5.91
C ALA A 145 -3.94 -6.58 -5.26
N THR A 146 -3.41 -5.39 -4.98
CA THR A 146 -2.05 -5.17 -4.44
C THR A 146 -1.79 -5.99 -3.18
N SER A 147 -0.55 -6.42 -2.98
CA SER A 147 -0.16 -7.28 -1.85
C SER A 147 1.17 -6.84 -1.20
N GLY A 148 2.30 -7.44 -1.60
CA GLY A 148 3.61 -7.04 -1.10
C GLY A 148 4.14 -5.78 -1.76
N LEU A 149 5.04 -5.08 -1.06
CA LEU A 149 5.75 -3.90 -1.54
C LEU A 149 7.22 -4.02 -1.20
N ALA A 150 8.11 -3.78 -2.16
CA ALA A 150 9.55 -3.72 -1.95
C ALA A 150 10.20 -2.67 -2.85
N PHE A 151 11.22 -1.99 -2.33
CA PHE A 151 12.17 -1.23 -3.14
C PHE A 151 13.37 -2.12 -3.46
N TYR A 152 13.85 -2.07 -4.68
CA TYR A 152 15.05 -2.80 -5.06
C TYR A 152 16.29 -1.92 -4.85
N THR A 153 17.22 -2.38 -4.02
CA THR A 153 18.49 -1.68 -3.71
C THR A 153 19.71 -2.49 -4.07
N GLY A 154 19.51 -3.74 -4.54
CA GLY A 154 20.59 -4.65 -4.90
C GLY A 154 21.34 -4.24 -6.18
N ASP A 155 22.40 -4.96 -6.47
CA ASP A 155 23.24 -4.75 -7.66
C ASP A 155 23.13 -5.91 -8.67
N ARG A 156 22.31 -6.94 -8.37
CA ARG A 156 22.12 -8.09 -9.27
C ARG A 156 21.31 -7.75 -10.52
N PHE A 157 20.44 -6.74 -10.42
CA PHE A 157 19.66 -6.16 -11.51
C PHE A 157 19.93 -4.65 -11.56
N PRO A 158 21.03 -4.21 -12.15
CA PRO A 158 21.44 -2.79 -12.12
C PRO A 158 20.38 -1.84 -12.69
N GLN A 159 19.64 -2.28 -13.72
CA GLN A 159 18.56 -1.53 -14.37
C GLN A 159 17.30 -1.39 -13.49
N TRP A 160 17.20 -2.14 -12.39
CA TRP A 160 16.06 -2.10 -11.45
C TRP A 160 16.39 -1.33 -10.16
N LYS A 161 17.58 -0.74 -10.09
CA LYS A 161 17.99 -0.01 -8.88
C LYS A 161 17.04 1.14 -8.60
N ASN A 162 16.48 1.18 -7.38
CA ASN A 162 15.44 2.08 -6.89
C ASN A 162 14.05 1.88 -7.52
N SER A 163 13.86 0.88 -8.38
CA SER A 163 12.50 0.49 -8.80
C SER A 163 11.67 0.02 -7.61
N VAL A 164 10.39 0.24 -7.71
CA VAL A 164 9.37 -0.22 -6.75
C VAL A 164 8.69 -1.47 -7.30
N PHE A 165 8.59 -2.51 -6.48
CA PHE A 165 7.94 -3.75 -6.84
C PHE A 165 6.68 -3.94 -6.01
N VAL A 166 5.55 -4.21 -6.68
CA VAL A 166 4.24 -4.44 -6.07
C VAL A 166 3.72 -5.79 -6.50
N GLY A 167 3.37 -6.65 -5.55
CA GLY A 167 2.66 -7.88 -5.86
C GLY A 167 1.23 -7.60 -6.29
N GLY A 168 0.81 -8.13 -7.43
CA GLY A 168 -0.56 -8.13 -7.91
C GLY A 168 -1.17 -9.53 -7.84
N MET A 169 -2.28 -9.69 -7.15
CA MET A 169 -2.92 -10.99 -7.01
C MET A 169 -3.90 -11.28 -8.17
N ARG A 170 -4.48 -10.24 -8.78
CA ARG A 170 -5.44 -10.37 -9.87
C ARG A 170 -5.72 -9.01 -10.51
N THR A 171 -5.70 -8.93 -11.83
CA THR A 171 -6.08 -7.71 -12.56
C THR A 171 -7.58 -7.70 -12.83
N GLY A 172 -8.31 -6.78 -12.21
CA GLY A 172 -9.76 -6.71 -12.32
C GLY A 172 -10.43 -8.03 -11.90
N GLU A 173 -11.40 -8.46 -12.66
CA GLU A 173 -12.10 -9.74 -12.46
C GLU A 173 -11.54 -10.90 -13.31
N VAL A 174 -10.35 -10.72 -13.93
CA VAL A 174 -9.74 -11.73 -14.79
C VAL A 174 -9.02 -12.80 -13.95
N PRO A 175 -9.45 -14.06 -13.98
CA PRO A 175 -8.75 -15.15 -13.28
C PRO A 175 -7.32 -15.35 -13.81
N ARG A 176 -6.42 -15.80 -12.96
CA ARG A 176 -5.02 -16.14 -13.32
C ARG A 176 -4.24 -14.97 -13.95
N SER A 177 -4.57 -13.74 -13.60
CA SER A 177 -3.91 -12.53 -14.09
C SER A 177 -2.99 -11.88 -13.07
N GLY A 178 -2.63 -12.62 -12.01
CA GLY A 178 -1.66 -12.17 -11.04
C GLY A 178 -0.28 -11.97 -11.67
N HIS A 179 0.48 -11.00 -11.17
CA HIS A 179 1.79 -10.64 -11.69
C HIS A 179 2.59 -9.86 -10.65
N LEU A 180 3.86 -9.64 -10.92
CA LEU A 180 4.69 -8.70 -10.18
C LEU A 180 4.75 -7.40 -10.99
N GLU A 181 4.26 -6.31 -10.43
CA GLU A 181 4.34 -4.99 -11.04
C GLU A 181 5.65 -4.32 -10.68
N ARG A 182 6.41 -3.81 -11.67
CA ARG A 182 7.58 -2.95 -11.47
C ARG A 182 7.24 -1.53 -11.88
N LEU A 183 7.62 -0.57 -11.05
CA LEU A 183 7.39 0.85 -11.23
C LEU A 183 8.71 1.60 -11.13
N ASP A 184 8.96 2.51 -12.07
CA ASP A 184 10.08 3.44 -12.02
C ASP A 184 9.58 4.87 -11.89
N PHE A 185 10.30 5.68 -11.12
CA PHE A 185 9.96 7.05 -10.80
C PHE A 185 11.11 8.00 -11.15
N ASN A 186 10.79 9.26 -11.40
CA ASN A 186 11.79 10.35 -11.46
C ASN A 186 12.14 10.85 -10.05
N ASP A 187 13.03 11.85 -9.97
CA ASP A 187 13.50 12.44 -8.71
C ASP A 187 12.40 13.16 -7.92
N LYS A 188 11.24 13.41 -8.54
CA LYS A 188 10.05 14.00 -7.91
C LYS A 188 9.00 12.96 -7.52
N TRP A 189 9.31 11.69 -7.69
CA TRP A 189 8.39 10.57 -7.46
C TRP A 189 7.16 10.57 -8.37
N GLU A 190 7.31 11.13 -9.58
CA GLU A 190 6.34 10.97 -10.66
C GLU A 190 6.64 9.67 -11.40
N GLU A 191 5.59 8.87 -11.67
CA GLU A 191 5.71 7.58 -12.36
C GLU A 191 6.21 7.80 -13.80
N LEU A 192 7.29 7.11 -14.17
CA LEU A 192 7.86 7.13 -15.53
C LEU A 192 7.54 5.86 -16.31
N HIS A 193 7.52 4.73 -15.63
CA HIS A 193 7.39 3.43 -16.27
C HIS A 193 6.68 2.44 -15.36
N ARG A 194 5.89 1.57 -15.99
CA ARG A 194 5.16 0.49 -15.33
C ARG A 194 5.20 -0.75 -16.22
N GLU A 195 5.60 -1.88 -15.66
CA GLU A 195 5.56 -3.15 -16.35
C GLU A 195 5.11 -4.30 -15.45
N GLY A 196 4.37 -5.25 -16.03
CA GLY A 196 3.96 -6.47 -15.33
C GLY A 196 4.87 -7.63 -15.68
N LEU A 197 5.61 -8.11 -14.69
CA LEU A 197 6.50 -9.28 -14.75
C LEU A 197 5.76 -10.54 -14.30
N LEU A 198 6.28 -11.72 -14.68
CA LEU A 198 5.80 -13.03 -14.24
C LEU A 198 4.33 -13.33 -14.60
N ARG A 199 3.78 -12.68 -15.63
CA ARG A 199 2.39 -12.90 -16.08
C ARG A 199 2.14 -14.35 -16.53
N ASP A 200 3.15 -14.98 -17.10
CA ASP A 200 3.06 -16.37 -17.60
C ASP A 200 2.90 -17.41 -16.49
N LEU A 201 3.23 -17.05 -15.25
CA LEU A 201 2.99 -17.92 -14.10
C LEU A 201 1.50 -18.12 -13.83
N GLN A 202 0.66 -17.16 -14.21
CA GLN A 202 -0.79 -17.18 -13.97
C GLN A 202 -1.16 -17.41 -12.48
N GLN A 203 -0.31 -16.96 -11.55
CA GLN A 203 -0.47 -17.12 -10.12
C GLN A 203 -0.62 -15.78 -9.42
N ARG A 204 -1.27 -15.79 -8.28
CA ARG A 204 -1.40 -14.61 -7.41
C ARG A 204 -0.07 -14.33 -6.74
N VAL A 205 0.54 -13.17 -7.00
CA VAL A 205 1.73 -12.73 -6.26
C VAL A 205 1.31 -12.16 -4.92
N ARG A 206 1.73 -12.81 -3.83
CA ARG A 206 1.29 -12.49 -2.46
C ARG A 206 2.26 -11.60 -1.70
N ASP A 207 3.55 -11.77 -1.94
CA ASP A 207 4.59 -10.92 -1.34
C ASP A 207 5.81 -10.85 -2.25
N VAL A 208 6.58 -9.79 -2.10
CA VAL A 208 7.86 -9.59 -2.77
C VAL A 208 8.86 -9.02 -1.77
N ARG A 209 10.08 -9.57 -1.76
CA ARG A 209 11.18 -9.12 -0.89
C ARG A 209 12.51 -9.19 -1.61
N GLN A 210 13.40 -8.27 -1.30
CA GLN A 210 14.81 -8.41 -1.64
C GLN A 210 15.51 -9.26 -0.58
N GLY A 211 16.22 -10.30 -1.02
CA GLY A 211 17.03 -11.13 -0.17
C GLY A 211 18.41 -10.50 0.12
N PRO A 212 19.15 -11.06 1.09
CA PRO A 212 20.50 -10.59 1.44
C PRO A 212 21.53 -10.80 0.32
N ASP A 213 21.22 -11.68 -0.63
CA ASP A 213 22.03 -11.94 -1.85
C ASP A 213 21.78 -10.92 -2.98
N GLY A 214 20.91 -9.93 -2.73
CA GLY A 214 20.54 -8.89 -3.70
C GLY A 214 19.58 -9.35 -4.79
N LEU A 215 18.99 -10.54 -4.66
CA LEU A 215 17.97 -11.05 -5.57
C LEU A 215 16.56 -10.74 -5.04
N LEU A 216 15.56 -10.79 -5.91
CA LEU A 216 14.17 -10.66 -5.52
C LEU A 216 13.56 -12.05 -5.27
N TYR A 217 12.81 -12.14 -4.20
CA TYR A 217 12.03 -13.31 -3.82
C TYR A 217 10.55 -12.97 -3.88
N VAL A 218 9.78 -13.84 -4.50
CA VAL A 218 8.34 -13.68 -4.74
C VAL A 218 7.61 -14.87 -4.15
N LEU A 219 6.61 -14.60 -3.31
CA LEU A 219 5.72 -15.60 -2.75
C LEU A 219 4.41 -15.61 -3.53
N THR A 220 3.98 -16.78 -4.00
CA THR A 220 2.67 -16.96 -4.63
C THR A 220 1.63 -17.47 -3.62
N ALA A 221 0.33 -17.30 -3.93
CA ALA A 221 -0.78 -17.59 -3.01
C ALA A 221 -1.81 -18.58 -3.61
N GLU A 222 -1.35 -19.56 -4.37
CA GLU A 222 -2.16 -20.68 -4.83
C GLU A 222 -2.10 -21.85 -3.86
N ASP A 223 -2.99 -22.85 -4.02
CA ASP A 223 -3.00 -24.07 -3.19
C ASP A 223 -1.64 -24.79 -3.26
N GLN A 224 -1.02 -24.78 -4.43
CA GLN A 224 0.36 -25.19 -4.66
C GLN A 224 1.25 -23.95 -4.82
N GLY A 225 1.28 -23.12 -3.79
CA GLY A 225 2.09 -21.90 -3.77
C GLY A 225 3.58 -22.20 -3.77
N ALA A 226 4.37 -21.21 -4.22
CA ALA A 226 5.82 -21.30 -4.35
C ALA A 226 6.51 -20.06 -3.79
N LEU A 227 7.73 -20.25 -3.31
CA LEU A 227 8.72 -19.19 -3.11
C LEU A 227 9.64 -19.20 -4.32
N LEU A 228 9.56 -18.18 -5.13
CA LEU A 228 10.36 -18.02 -6.33
C LEU A 228 11.51 -17.06 -6.06
N ARG A 229 12.66 -17.31 -6.67
CA ARG A 229 13.82 -16.41 -6.69
C ARG A 229 14.03 -15.95 -8.13
N LEU A 230 14.11 -14.63 -8.34
CA LEU A 230 14.42 -14.04 -9.63
C LEU A 230 15.94 -13.97 -9.79
N GLU A 231 16.43 -14.49 -10.90
CA GLU A 231 17.84 -14.47 -11.27
C GLU A 231 18.03 -13.68 -12.58
N PRO A 232 19.18 -12.99 -12.77
CA PRO A 232 19.50 -12.42 -14.06
C PRO A 232 19.52 -13.52 -15.13
N GLY A 233 18.95 -13.22 -16.31
CA GLY A 233 19.10 -14.09 -17.48
C GLY A 233 20.56 -14.19 -17.91
N GLU A 234 20.89 -15.29 -18.59
CA GLU A 234 22.18 -15.47 -19.26
C GLU A 234 22.35 -14.49 -20.44
#